data_4202f3c61d30d2335554b2a86555634e
#
_entry.id   4202f3c61d30d2335554b2a86555634e
#
_cell.length_a   1.000
_cell.length_b   1.000
_cell.length_c   1.000
_cell.angle_alpha   90.00
_cell.angle_beta   90.00
_cell.angle_gamma   90.00
#
_symmetry.space_group_name_H-M   'P 1'
#
loop_
_entity.id
_entity.type
_entity.pdbx_description
1 polymer ?
#
loop_
_entity_poly.entity_id
_entity_poly.type
_entity_poly.pdbx_seq_one_letter_code
_entity_poly.pdbx_strand_id
1 'polypeptide(L)'
;EISIDWYNKKSLCVVLCSKGYPEKFEKNVVIKNLEKIKLKKDCFLFHAGTISKKDKVFAIGGRVLNFVSVSDNYENSRENIFTHLDELAWSEGFFRKDIGYKVIKKWELSLEILEEKNY
;
A
#
# COMPACT_ATOMS: atom_id res chain seq x y z
N GLU A 1 -0.26 -2.97 37.40
CA GLU A 1 -0.55 -3.89 36.30
C GLU A 1 -0.52 -3.14 34.97
N ILE A 2 0.15 -3.76 34.01
CA ILE A 2 0.20 -3.23 32.65
C ILE A 2 -0.79 -4.02 31.81
N SER A 3 -1.80 -3.35 31.29
CA SER A 3 -2.71 -3.95 30.31
C SER A 3 -2.33 -3.53 28.92
N ILE A 4 -2.41 -4.47 27.98
CA ILE A 4 -2.13 -4.21 26.56
C ILE A 4 -3.46 -4.24 25.81
N ASP A 5 -3.82 -3.09 25.26
CA ASP A 5 -5.00 -2.99 24.41
C ASP A 5 -4.58 -3.11 22.94
N TRP A 6 -5.14 -4.07 22.25
CA TRP A 6 -4.87 -4.29 20.84
C TRP A 6 -5.96 -3.66 19.98
N TYR A 7 -5.54 -2.94 18.93
CA TYR A 7 -6.49 -2.46 17.93
C TYR A 7 -7.07 -3.65 17.17
N ASN A 8 -8.39 -3.75 17.15
CA ASN A 8 -9.09 -4.75 16.35
C ASN A 8 -9.25 -4.25 14.91
N LYS A 9 -8.13 -3.91 14.28
CA LYS A 9 -8.07 -3.36 12.93
C LYS A 9 -7.14 -4.20 12.06
N LYS A 10 -7.34 -4.09 10.76
CA LYS A 10 -6.51 -4.74 9.76
C LYS A 10 -5.62 -3.71 9.08
N SER A 11 -4.34 -4.03 8.97
CA SER A 11 -3.36 -3.16 8.34
C SER A 11 -2.83 -3.82 7.07
N LEU A 12 -2.69 -3.04 6.02
CA LEU A 12 -2.10 -3.48 4.77
C LEU A 12 -1.05 -2.46 4.34
N CYS A 13 0.08 -2.97 3.84
CA CYS A 13 1.15 -2.15 3.30
C CYS A 13 1.42 -2.56 1.86
N VAL A 14 1.43 -1.59 0.95
CA VAL A 14 1.82 -1.81 -0.44
C VAL A 14 3.08 -1.00 -0.72
N VAL A 15 4.10 -1.67 -1.24
CA VAL A 15 5.39 -1.05 -1.56
C VAL A 15 5.40 -0.67 -3.03
N LEU A 16 5.60 0.61 -3.30
CA LEU A 16 5.80 1.12 -4.64
C LEU A 16 7.30 1.07 -4.97
N CYS A 17 7.65 0.36 -6.03
CA CYS A 17 9.03 0.13 -6.44
C CYS A 17 9.34 0.84 -7.75
N SER A 18 10.62 1.14 -7.98
CA SER A 18 11.10 1.64 -9.26
C SER A 18 10.98 0.54 -10.33
N LYS A 19 10.55 0.92 -11.52
CA LYS A 19 10.40 0.01 -12.65
C LYS A 19 11.72 -0.70 -12.94
N GLY A 20 11.69 -2.03 -13.00
CA GLY A 20 12.86 -2.88 -13.21
C GLY A 20 13.40 -3.53 -11.94
N TYR A 21 13.09 -2.97 -10.77
CA TYR A 21 13.50 -3.56 -9.49
C TYR A 21 12.99 -5.02 -9.37
N PRO A 22 13.77 -5.99 -8.84
CA PRO A 22 15.07 -5.85 -8.17
C PRO A 22 16.29 -5.82 -9.10
N GLU A 23 16.09 -5.83 -10.41
CA GLU A 23 17.16 -5.75 -11.39
C GLU A 23 17.51 -4.30 -11.68
N LYS A 24 18.01 -4.00 -12.87
CA LYS A 24 18.40 -2.63 -13.22
C LYS A 24 17.19 -1.71 -13.24
N PHE A 25 17.32 -0.57 -12.59
CA PHE A 25 16.32 0.47 -12.59
C PHE A 25 17.01 1.84 -12.65
N GLU A 26 16.29 2.84 -13.16
CA GLU A 26 16.77 4.20 -13.22
C GLU A 26 16.75 4.85 -11.84
N LYS A 27 17.76 5.66 -11.55
CA LYS A 27 17.86 6.45 -10.33
C LYS A 27 17.56 7.92 -10.64
N ASN A 28 17.22 8.67 -9.62
CA ASN A 28 16.91 10.10 -9.75
C ASN A 28 15.72 10.38 -10.65
N VAL A 29 14.71 9.53 -10.60
CA VAL A 29 13.47 9.70 -11.36
C VAL A 29 12.51 10.52 -10.52
N VAL A 30 12.00 11.62 -11.08
CA VAL A 30 11.08 12.50 -10.37
C VAL A 30 9.74 11.78 -10.12
N ILE A 31 9.23 11.95 -8.90
CA ILE A 31 7.91 11.45 -8.54
C ILE A 31 6.94 12.61 -8.63
N LYS A 32 6.21 12.67 -9.74
CA LYS A 32 5.19 13.70 -9.97
C LYS A 32 3.93 13.36 -9.19
N ASN A 33 3.13 14.36 -8.91
CA ASN A 33 1.79 14.23 -8.30
C ASN A 33 1.78 13.79 -6.82
N LEU A 34 2.91 13.75 -6.13
CA LEU A 34 2.93 13.45 -4.69
C LEU A 34 2.05 14.44 -3.91
N GLU A 35 2.08 15.70 -4.29
CA GLU A 35 1.29 16.75 -3.66
C GLU A 35 -0.22 16.62 -3.91
N LYS A 36 -0.61 15.82 -4.89
CA LYS A 36 -2.02 15.58 -5.21
C LYS A 36 -2.66 14.53 -4.30
N ILE A 37 -1.83 13.76 -3.59
CA ILE A 37 -2.34 12.72 -2.71
C ILE A 37 -2.85 13.36 -1.43
N LYS A 38 -4.16 13.19 -1.18
CA LYS A 38 -4.79 13.56 0.08
C LYS A 38 -5.10 12.28 0.82
N LEU A 39 -4.26 11.96 1.81
CA LEU A 39 -4.39 10.72 2.56
C LEU A 39 -5.73 10.66 3.28
N LYS A 40 -6.44 9.55 3.08
CA LYS A 40 -7.66 9.25 3.82
C LYS A 40 -7.33 8.99 5.28
N LYS A 41 -8.33 9.04 6.14
CA LYS A 41 -8.16 8.72 7.56
C LYS A 41 -7.53 7.35 7.73
N ASP A 42 -6.58 7.24 8.64
CA ASP A 42 -5.85 6.00 8.94
C ASP A 42 -5.07 5.44 7.76
N CYS A 43 -4.72 6.30 6.81
CA CYS A 43 -3.79 5.99 5.74
C CYS A 43 -2.49 6.76 5.93
N PHE A 44 -1.38 6.11 5.63
CA PHE A 44 -0.04 6.67 5.86
C PHE A 44 0.84 6.45 4.64
N LEU A 45 1.70 7.42 4.39
CA LEU A 45 2.69 7.33 3.32
C LEU A 45 4.07 7.50 3.92
N PHE A 46 4.91 6.49 3.76
CA PHE A 46 6.28 6.50 4.25
C PHE A 46 7.25 6.51 3.08
N HIS A 47 8.24 7.38 3.14
CA HIS A 47 9.30 7.44 2.16
C HIS A 47 10.38 6.40 2.47
N ALA A 48 10.87 5.73 1.44
CA ALA A 48 11.98 4.79 1.52
C ALA A 48 13.14 5.31 0.68
N GLY A 49 13.27 4.86 -0.56
CA GLY A 49 14.34 5.31 -1.44
C GLY A 49 14.02 6.60 -2.18
N THR A 50 13.87 7.69 -1.46
CA THR A 50 13.56 9.00 -2.05
C THR A 50 14.51 10.07 -1.54
N ILE A 51 14.66 11.14 -2.32
CA ILE A 51 15.40 12.33 -1.92
C ILE A 51 14.66 13.57 -2.41
N SER A 52 14.67 14.63 -1.61
CA SER A 52 14.07 15.91 -1.98
C SER A 52 15.14 16.89 -2.41
N LYS A 53 14.97 17.47 -3.60
CA LYS A 53 15.86 18.50 -4.15
C LYS A 53 15.03 19.54 -4.89
N LYS A 54 15.26 20.83 -4.60
CA LYS A 54 14.60 21.95 -5.29
C LYS A 54 13.07 21.79 -5.39
N ASP A 55 12.46 21.44 -4.26
CA ASP A 55 11.02 21.25 -4.12
C ASP A 55 10.45 20.07 -4.93
N LYS A 56 11.32 19.20 -5.41
CA LYS A 56 10.93 17.97 -6.11
C LYS A 56 11.41 16.75 -5.35
N VAL A 57 10.65 15.68 -5.41
CA VAL A 57 11.02 14.39 -4.82
C VAL A 57 11.44 13.43 -5.93
N PHE A 58 12.58 12.81 -5.74
CA PHE A 58 13.15 11.85 -6.70
C PHE A 58 13.24 10.47 -6.10
N ALA A 59 12.95 9.47 -6.89
CA ALA A 59 13.18 8.07 -6.53
C ALA A 59 14.65 7.73 -6.78
N ILE A 60 15.35 7.30 -5.75
CA ILE A 60 16.76 6.94 -5.83
C ILE A 60 17.03 5.48 -5.49
N GLY A 61 16.06 4.76 -4.99
CA GLY A 61 16.16 3.36 -4.61
C GLY A 61 15.19 2.48 -5.38
N GLY A 62 15.32 1.17 -5.20
CA GLY A 62 14.39 0.21 -5.78
C GLY A 62 13.03 0.25 -5.13
N ARG A 63 13.01 0.26 -3.79
CA ARG A 63 11.78 0.48 -3.01
C ARG A 63 11.67 1.97 -2.73
N VAL A 64 10.55 2.57 -3.09
CA VAL A 64 10.42 4.02 -3.15
C VAL A 64 9.47 4.55 -2.08
N LEU A 65 8.24 4.09 -2.08
CA LEU A 65 7.21 4.54 -1.15
C LEU A 65 6.47 3.35 -0.54
N ASN A 66 6.02 3.52 0.68
CA ASN A 66 5.18 2.54 1.37
C ASN A 66 3.84 3.19 1.67
N PHE A 67 2.77 2.64 1.11
CA PHE A 67 1.40 3.05 1.40
C PHE A 67 0.81 2.10 2.42
N VAL A 68 0.34 2.63 3.52
CA VAL A 68 -0.24 1.84 4.62
C VAL A 68 -1.67 2.31 4.85
N SER A 69 -2.58 1.37 5.03
CA SER A 69 -3.95 1.66 5.41
C SER A 69 -4.39 0.73 6.54
N VAL A 70 -5.02 1.31 7.54
CA VAL A 70 -5.58 0.59 8.68
C VAL A 70 -7.09 0.75 8.63
N SER A 71 -7.83 -0.34 8.66
CA SER A 71 -9.29 -0.32 8.62
C SER A 71 -9.88 -1.57 9.28
N ASP A 72 -11.20 -1.70 9.25
CA ASP A 72 -11.88 -2.83 9.85
C ASP A 72 -11.65 -4.14 9.07
N ASN A 73 -11.36 -4.06 7.79
CA ASN A 73 -11.10 -5.22 6.96
C ASN A 73 -10.05 -4.94 5.90
N TYR A 74 -9.46 -6.02 5.36
CA TYR A 74 -8.39 -5.91 4.35
C TYR A 74 -8.88 -5.32 3.03
N GLU A 75 -10.13 -5.55 2.68
CA GLU A 75 -10.71 -5.04 1.43
C GLU A 75 -10.72 -3.51 1.42
N ASN A 76 -11.18 -2.91 2.51
CA ASN A 76 -11.19 -1.45 2.65
C ASN A 76 -9.78 -0.89 2.67
N SER A 77 -8.84 -1.55 3.36
CA SER A 77 -7.44 -1.13 3.39
C SER A 77 -6.83 -1.16 1.99
N ARG A 78 -7.08 -2.23 1.24
CA ARG A 78 -6.60 -2.38 -0.13
C ARG A 78 -7.18 -1.31 -1.05
N GLU A 79 -8.48 -1.09 -0.98
CA GLU A 79 -9.18 -0.08 -1.78
C GLU A 79 -8.65 1.32 -1.51
N ASN A 80 -8.45 1.68 -0.26
CA ASN A 80 -7.89 2.98 0.12
C ASN A 80 -6.49 3.18 -0.45
N ILE A 81 -5.63 2.17 -0.34
CA ILE A 81 -4.26 2.25 -0.87
C ILE A 81 -4.28 2.39 -2.40
N PHE A 82 -5.08 1.60 -3.08
CA PHE A 82 -5.15 1.64 -4.55
C PHE A 82 -5.71 2.96 -5.06
N THR A 83 -6.65 3.57 -4.32
CA THR A 83 -7.12 4.92 -4.63
C THR A 83 -5.94 5.92 -4.60
N HIS A 84 -5.10 5.85 -3.59
CA HIS A 84 -3.93 6.73 -3.49
C HIS A 84 -2.89 6.46 -4.57
N LEU A 85 -2.69 5.20 -4.92
CA LEU A 85 -1.77 4.84 -6.01
C LEU A 85 -2.29 5.37 -7.36
N ASP A 86 -3.60 5.33 -7.57
CA ASP A 86 -4.23 5.90 -8.78
C ASP A 86 -4.09 7.42 -8.82
N GLU A 87 -4.22 8.09 -7.67
CA GLU A 87 -4.00 9.53 -7.57
C GLU A 87 -2.56 9.91 -7.93
N LEU A 88 -1.60 9.11 -7.47
CA LEU A 88 -0.19 9.32 -7.79
C LEU A 88 0.09 9.09 -9.28
N ALA A 89 -0.49 8.04 -9.85
CA ALA A 89 -0.34 7.69 -11.27
C ALA A 89 1.11 7.76 -11.76
N TRP A 90 2.04 7.21 -10.98
CA TRP A 90 3.47 7.25 -11.31
C TRP A 90 3.84 6.10 -12.22
N SER A 91 3.98 6.39 -13.52
CA SER A 91 4.24 5.39 -14.57
C SER A 91 5.64 4.75 -14.48
N GLU A 92 6.58 5.40 -13.79
CA GLU A 92 7.96 4.93 -13.63
C GLU A 92 8.12 3.91 -12.49
N GLY A 93 7.02 3.53 -11.88
CA GLY A 93 7.00 2.59 -10.76
C GLY A 93 6.04 1.44 -10.97
N PHE A 94 6.12 0.46 -10.09
CA PHE A 94 5.19 -0.65 -10.07
C PHE A 94 4.92 -1.11 -8.64
N PHE A 95 3.83 -1.81 -8.46
CA PHE A 95 3.45 -2.41 -7.18
C PHE A 95 2.70 -3.71 -7.44
N ARG A 96 2.60 -4.55 -6.42
CA ARG A 96 1.88 -5.82 -6.54
C ARG A 96 0.38 -5.56 -6.38
N LYS A 97 -0.35 -5.76 -7.46
CA LYS A 97 -1.81 -5.59 -7.49
C LYS A 97 -2.55 -6.70 -6.74
N ASP A 98 -1.90 -7.82 -6.54
CA ASP A 98 -2.46 -8.97 -5.82
C ASP A 98 -2.21 -8.95 -4.32
N ILE A 99 -1.60 -7.87 -3.79
CA ILE A 99 -1.31 -7.77 -2.36
C ILE A 99 -2.60 -7.86 -1.54
N GLY A 100 -2.56 -8.66 -0.50
CA GLY A 100 -3.72 -8.89 0.34
C GLY A 100 -4.74 -9.88 -0.22
N TYR A 101 -4.62 -10.26 -1.49
CA TYR A 101 -5.58 -11.15 -2.16
C TYR A 101 -5.76 -12.48 -1.45
N LYS A 102 -4.66 -13.10 -1.00
CA LYS A 102 -4.71 -14.39 -0.31
C LYS A 102 -5.49 -14.34 1.00
N VAL A 103 -5.37 -13.24 1.72
CA VAL A 103 -6.08 -13.05 3.00
C VAL A 103 -7.57 -12.85 2.75
N ILE A 104 -7.93 -12.01 1.80
CA ILE A 104 -9.32 -11.76 1.40
C ILE A 104 -9.96 -13.04 0.89
N LYS A 105 -9.30 -13.75 -0.01
CA LYS A 105 -9.77 -15.02 -0.58
C LYS A 105 -9.99 -16.08 0.50
N LYS A 106 -9.08 -16.16 1.45
CA LYS A 106 -9.19 -17.10 2.58
C LYS A 106 -10.42 -16.83 3.44
N TRP A 107 -10.75 -15.55 3.64
CA TRP A 107 -11.94 -15.13 4.36
C TRP A 107 -13.22 -15.54 3.63
N GLU A 108 -13.31 -15.30 2.34
CA GLU A 108 -14.43 -15.69 1.50
C GLU A 108 -14.68 -17.19 1.56
N LEU A 109 -13.62 -17.98 1.42
CA LEU A 109 -13.71 -19.44 1.53
C LEU A 109 -14.19 -19.90 2.91
N SER A 110 -13.74 -19.24 3.97
CA SER A 110 -14.16 -19.57 5.33
C SER A 110 -15.65 -19.26 5.55
N LEU A 111 -16.14 -18.16 4.98
CA LEU A 111 -17.57 -17.82 5.03
C LEU A 111 -18.42 -18.82 4.25
N GLU A 112 -17.98 -19.22 3.06
CA GLU A 112 -18.66 -20.25 2.27
C GLU A 112 -18.79 -21.57 3.02
N ILE A 113 -17.69 -22.02 3.65
CA ILE A 113 -17.70 -23.25 4.46
C ILE A 113 -18.67 -23.13 5.63
N LEU A 114 -18.72 -21.98 6.29
CA LEU A 114 -19.65 -21.76 7.40
C LEU A 114 -21.11 -21.78 6.94
N GLU A 115 -21.40 -21.18 5.79
CA GLU A 115 -22.74 -21.20 5.19
C GLU A 115 -23.17 -22.61 4.83
N GLU A 116 -22.30 -23.41 4.23
CA GLU A 116 -22.57 -24.82 3.90
C GLU A 116 -22.88 -25.66 5.14
N LYS A 117 -22.21 -25.39 6.26
CA LYS A 117 -22.41 -26.15 7.50
C LYS A 117 -23.72 -25.84 8.22
N ASN A 118 -24.38 -24.76 7.86
CA ASN A 118 -25.64 -24.32 8.48
C ASN A 118 -26.88 -24.85 7.78
N TYR A 119 -26.72 -25.69 6.79
CA TYR A 119 -27.83 -26.38 6.13
C TYR A 119 -28.14 -27.73 6.72
#